data_5ecf717f5159cbdc2cb6fbd0871d5d64
#
_entry.id   5ecf717f5159cbdc2cb6fbd0871d5d64
#
_cell.length_a   1.000
_cell.length_b   1.000
_cell.length_c   1.000
_cell.angle_alpha   90.00
_cell.angle_beta   90.00
_cell.angle_gamma   90.00
#
_symmetry.space_group_name_H-M   'P 1'
#
loop_
_entity.id
_entity.type
_entity.pdbx_description
1 polymer ?
#
loop_
_entity_poly.entity_id
_entity_poly.type
_entity_poly.pdbx_seq_one_letter_code
_entity_poly.pdbx_strand_id
1 'polypeptide(L)'
;MAQKRLDLMLGYSSVMHMGYAFLGFVALNQLGLGGMSLMLFAHGLTVAALFALCGEVSRRTGTLEFRELGGLASLTPKLGLLFGFAAMASVGLPGFTTFASEIMIFFGAFARGTVGSFNWFQTCTALALWGVVISAVYMLRAYRNIFWGARGSAVKDDTEDLGCEARWAIILLIAVLLLTGLRPDLLLDYLNPVFAYLS
;
A
#
# COMPACT_ATOMS: atom_id res chain seq x y z
N MET A 1 -5.56 12.05 -6.96
CA MET A 1 -4.58 13.06 -7.42
C MET A 1 -4.88 14.50 -6.95
N ALA A 2 -6.13 14.83 -6.65
CA ALA A 2 -6.53 16.18 -6.23
C ALA A 2 -6.38 16.46 -4.71
N GLN A 3 -6.07 15.45 -3.90
CA GLN A 3 -5.96 15.62 -2.45
C GLN A 3 -4.77 16.53 -2.09
N LYS A 4 -5.02 17.43 -1.14
CA LYS A 4 -4.01 18.38 -0.64
C LYS A 4 -3.42 17.94 0.69
N ARG A 5 -4.02 16.95 1.36
CA ARG A 5 -3.63 16.44 2.66
C ARG A 5 -3.21 14.97 2.56
N LEU A 6 -2.20 14.61 3.35
CA LEU A 6 -1.63 13.25 3.37
C LEU A 6 -2.64 12.21 3.89
N ASP A 7 -3.29 12.47 5.02
CA ASP A 7 -4.25 11.56 5.65
C ASP A 7 -5.43 11.23 4.75
N LEU A 8 -6.00 12.24 4.08
CA LEU A 8 -7.08 12.03 3.13
C LEU A 8 -6.64 11.21 1.92
N MET A 9 -5.42 11.45 1.41
CA MET A 9 -4.87 10.68 0.31
C MET A 9 -4.71 9.20 0.70
N LEU A 10 -4.19 8.91 1.89
CA LEU A 10 -4.05 7.55 2.40
C LEU A 10 -5.42 6.86 2.57
N GLY A 11 -6.43 7.60 3.05
CA GLY A 11 -7.80 7.08 3.15
C GLY A 11 -8.38 6.68 1.80
N TYR A 12 -8.22 7.51 0.75
CA TYR A 12 -8.67 7.15 -0.60
C TYR A 12 -7.88 5.99 -1.20
N SER A 13 -6.58 5.88 -0.90
CA SER A 13 -5.77 4.73 -1.27
C SER A 13 -6.36 3.43 -0.69
N SER A 14 -6.80 3.47 0.56
CA SER A 14 -7.45 2.34 1.24
C SER A 14 -8.69 1.85 0.50
N VAL A 15 -9.54 2.77 0.04
CA VAL A 15 -10.76 2.43 -0.74
C VAL A 15 -10.40 1.68 -2.02
N MET A 16 -9.33 2.11 -2.72
CA MET A 16 -8.87 1.45 -3.95
C MET A 16 -8.44 -0.01 -3.69
N HIS A 17 -7.61 -0.25 -2.65
CA HIS A 17 -7.17 -1.61 -2.31
C HIS A 17 -8.33 -2.51 -1.86
N MET A 18 -9.34 -1.95 -1.18
CA MET A 18 -10.56 -2.71 -0.87
C MET A 18 -11.33 -3.07 -2.15
N GLY A 19 -11.29 -2.21 -3.16
CA GLY A 19 -11.83 -2.54 -4.50
C GLY A 19 -11.12 -3.75 -5.14
N TYR A 20 -9.79 -3.85 -5.00
CA TYR A 20 -9.06 -5.03 -5.48
C TYR A 20 -9.42 -6.29 -4.69
N ALA A 21 -9.48 -6.19 -3.35
CA ALA A 21 -9.90 -7.32 -2.53
C ALA A 21 -11.30 -7.81 -2.95
N PHE A 22 -12.22 -6.89 -3.22
CA PHE A 22 -13.56 -7.23 -3.70
C PHE A 22 -13.54 -7.90 -5.09
N LEU A 23 -12.68 -7.45 -6.01
CA LEU A 23 -12.48 -8.09 -7.31
C LEU A 23 -11.99 -9.54 -7.14
N GLY A 24 -11.04 -9.78 -6.23
CA GLY A 24 -10.56 -11.12 -5.89
C GLY A 24 -11.65 -12.01 -5.30
N PHE A 25 -12.52 -11.43 -4.44
CA PHE A 25 -13.66 -12.13 -3.88
C PHE A 25 -14.66 -12.59 -4.96
N VAL A 26 -15.04 -11.69 -5.86
CA VAL A 26 -16.03 -11.98 -6.91
C VAL A 26 -15.49 -12.95 -7.96
N ALA A 27 -14.17 -13.12 -8.05
CA ALA A 27 -13.56 -14.13 -8.92
C ALA A 27 -13.98 -15.57 -8.55
N LEU A 28 -14.32 -15.85 -7.29
CA LEU A 28 -14.80 -17.14 -6.78
C LEU A 28 -13.96 -18.34 -7.24
N ASN A 29 -12.65 -18.17 -7.27
CA ASN A 29 -11.69 -19.24 -7.52
C ASN A 29 -10.56 -19.16 -6.48
N GLN A 30 -9.84 -20.24 -6.30
CA GLN A 30 -8.80 -20.35 -5.29
C GLN A 30 -7.76 -19.25 -5.38
N LEU A 31 -7.36 -18.86 -6.59
CA LEU A 31 -6.36 -17.82 -6.81
C LEU A 31 -6.88 -16.43 -6.40
N GLY A 32 -8.10 -16.07 -6.78
CA GLY A 32 -8.73 -14.80 -6.42
C GLY A 32 -9.01 -14.69 -4.93
N LEU A 33 -9.53 -15.76 -4.30
CA LEU A 33 -9.82 -15.79 -2.86
C LEU A 33 -8.53 -15.77 -2.03
N GLY A 34 -7.49 -16.49 -2.45
CA GLY A 34 -6.16 -16.44 -1.83
C GLY A 34 -5.55 -15.04 -1.93
N GLY A 35 -5.60 -14.42 -3.11
CA GLY A 35 -5.14 -13.05 -3.34
C GLY A 35 -5.91 -12.03 -2.50
N MET A 36 -7.24 -12.14 -2.41
CA MET A 36 -8.08 -11.31 -1.53
C MET A 36 -7.61 -11.39 -0.07
N SER A 37 -7.42 -12.59 0.45
CA SER A 37 -7.02 -12.78 1.85
C SER A 37 -5.64 -12.20 2.14
N LEU A 38 -4.67 -12.42 1.23
CA LEU A 38 -3.37 -11.76 1.30
C LEU A 38 -3.48 -10.24 1.22
N MET A 39 -4.38 -9.71 0.38
CA MET A 39 -4.60 -8.27 0.25
C MET A 39 -5.13 -7.68 1.56
N LEU A 40 -6.10 -8.31 2.20
CA LEU A 40 -6.65 -7.82 3.48
C LEU A 40 -5.58 -7.77 4.57
N PHE A 41 -4.75 -8.82 4.65
CA PHE A 41 -3.63 -8.88 5.58
C PHE A 41 -2.57 -7.80 5.27
N ALA A 42 -2.09 -7.75 4.03
CA ALA A 42 -1.08 -6.81 3.58
C ALA A 42 -1.53 -5.35 3.73
N HIS A 43 -2.79 -5.07 3.37
CA HIS A 43 -3.38 -3.74 3.48
C HIS A 43 -3.45 -3.28 4.94
N GLY A 44 -3.88 -4.16 5.84
CA GLY A 44 -3.93 -3.85 7.28
C GLY A 44 -2.57 -3.39 7.82
N LEU A 45 -1.50 -4.15 7.52
CA LEU A 45 -0.14 -3.82 7.95
C LEU A 45 0.40 -2.55 7.27
N THR A 46 0.17 -2.40 5.96
CA THR A 46 0.63 -1.25 5.18
C THR A 46 -0.03 0.04 5.66
N VAL A 47 -1.34 0.01 5.88
CA VAL A 47 -2.11 1.17 6.38
C VAL A 47 -1.68 1.52 7.79
N ALA A 48 -1.48 0.53 8.67
CA ALA A 48 -0.96 0.76 10.02
C ALA A 48 0.40 1.47 9.99
N ALA A 49 1.33 1.01 9.14
CA ALA A 49 2.64 1.64 8.98
C ALA A 49 2.53 3.08 8.43
N LEU A 50 1.74 3.29 7.37
CA LEU A 50 1.58 4.60 6.75
C LEU A 50 0.88 5.61 7.66
N PHE A 51 -0.17 5.22 8.40
CA PHE A 51 -0.83 6.13 9.34
C PHE A 51 0.00 6.40 10.58
N ALA A 52 0.79 5.44 11.07
CA ALA A 52 1.77 5.68 12.12
C ALA A 52 2.80 6.74 11.67
N LEU A 53 3.35 6.60 10.46
CA LEU A 53 4.29 7.56 9.86
C LEU A 53 3.62 8.92 9.58
N CYS A 54 2.36 8.94 9.15
CA CYS A 54 1.55 10.14 8.99
C CYS A 54 1.39 10.89 10.34
N GLY A 55 1.13 10.15 11.41
CA GLY A 55 1.10 10.69 12.78
C GLY A 55 2.43 11.31 13.19
N GLU A 56 3.55 10.65 12.86
CA GLU A 56 4.90 11.15 13.14
C GLU A 56 5.23 12.43 12.34
N VAL A 57 4.77 12.54 11.09
CA VAL A 57 4.86 13.79 10.30
C VAL A 57 4.04 14.87 10.97
N SER A 58 2.78 14.61 11.31
CA SER A 58 1.89 15.58 11.96
C SER A 58 2.42 16.06 13.31
N ARG A 59 2.98 15.17 14.12
CA ARG A 59 3.55 15.51 15.43
C ARG A 59 4.72 16.49 15.33
N ARG A 60 5.52 16.41 14.27
CA ARG A 60 6.70 17.24 14.05
C ARG A 60 6.40 18.56 13.37
N THR A 61 5.45 18.57 12.47
CA THR A 61 5.17 19.74 11.63
C THR A 61 3.87 20.47 12.01
N GLY A 62 3.00 19.83 12.79
CA GLY A 62 1.67 20.36 13.14
C GLY A 62 0.67 20.33 11.99
N THR A 63 1.05 19.84 10.80
CA THR A 63 0.21 19.86 9.59
C THR A 63 0.41 18.59 8.77
N LEU A 64 -0.57 18.31 7.90
CA LEU A 64 -0.50 17.24 6.89
C LEU A 64 -0.74 17.80 5.47
N GLU A 65 -0.75 19.12 5.33
CA GLU A 65 -0.93 19.76 4.03
C GLU A 65 0.37 19.73 3.21
N PHE A 66 0.30 19.22 1.98
CA PHE A 66 1.47 19.09 1.11
C PHE A 66 2.15 20.43 0.76
N ARG A 67 1.41 21.56 0.82
CA ARG A 67 1.97 22.88 0.54
C ARG A 67 2.88 23.43 1.65
N GLU A 68 2.63 22.97 2.87
CA GLU A 68 3.36 23.41 4.07
C GLU A 68 4.51 22.45 4.41
N LEU A 69 4.48 21.23 3.84
CA LEU A 69 5.52 20.22 3.94
C LEU A 69 6.52 20.37 2.80
N GLY A 70 7.71 19.87 3.00
CA GLY A 70 8.77 19.83 1.98
C GLY A 70 10.13 19.75 2.64
N GLY A 71 11.10 19.11 1.99
CA GLY A 71 12.48 19.01 2.46
C GLY A 71 12.68 18.31 3.80
N LEU A 72 11.66 17.59 4.31
CA LEU A 72 11.68 16.97 5.65
C LEU A 72 12.79 15.91 5.76
N ALA A 73 13.19 15.24 4.68
CA ALA A 73 14.24 14.22 4.69
C ALA A 73 15.60 14.76 5.12
N SER A 74 15.87 16.05 4.97
CA SER A 74 17.14 16.66 5.38
C SER A 74 17.32 16.67 6.91
N LEU A 75 16.22 16.70 7.66
CA LEU A 75 16.20 16.73 9.13
C LEU A 75 15.79 15.36 9.70
N THR A 76 14.92 14.63 9.00
CA THR A 76 14.37 13.36 9.46
C THR A 76 14.61 12.23 8.44
N PRO A 77 15.88 11.84 8.21
CA PRO A 77 16.22 10.82 7.19
C PRO A 77 15.64 9.44 7.52
N LYS A 78 15.52 9.05 8.79
CA LYS A 78 14.95 7.75 9.20
C LYS A 78 13.44 7.71 8.93
N LEU A 79 12.74 8.80 9.26
CA LEU A 79 11.31 8.93 8.94
C LEU A 79 11.08 8.85 7.42
N GLY A 80 11.90 9.57 6.64
CA GLY A 80 11.83 9.55 5.18
C GLY A 80 12.09 8.16 4.59
N LEU A 81 13.09 7.46 5.09
CA LEU A 81 13.42 6.10 4.64
C LEU A 81 12.27 5.13 4.91
N LEU A 82 11.75 5.10 6.13
CA LEU A 82 10.65 4.19 6.50
C LEU A 82 9.35 4.53 5.78
N PHE A 83 9.06 5.82 5.58
CA PHE A 83 7.93 6.23 4.76
C PHE A 83 8.09 5.77 3.31
N GLY A 84 9.30 5.86 2.76
CA GLY A 84 9.62 5.34 1.43
C GLY A 84 9.34 3.84 1.29
N PHE A 85 9.79 3.02 2.25
CA PHE A 85 9.49 1.58 2.25
C PHE A 85 8.00 1.28 2.40
N ALA A 86 7.29 1.97 3.30
CA ALA A 86 5.84 1.81 3.46
C ALA A 86 5.06 2.27 2.21
N ALA A 87 5.52 3.34 1.54
CA ALA A 87 4.97 3.79 0.28
C ALA A 87 5.17 2.77 -0.85
N MET A 88 6.37 2.18 -0.95
CA MET A 88 6.68 1.12 -1.90
C MET A 88 5.84 -0.14 -1.65
N ALA A 89 5.64 -0.51 -0.39
CA ALA A 89 4.72 -1.58 -0.01
C ALA A 89 3.29 -1.27 -0.44
N SER A 90 2.81 -0.04 -0.25
CA SER A 90 1.46 0.38 -0.66
C SER A 90 1.25 0.40 -2.17
N VAL A 91 2.29 0.67 -2.95
CA VAL A 91 2.25 0.68 -4.43
C VAL A 91 2.26 -0.74 -5.00
N GLY A 92 2.59 -1.74 -4.19
CA GLY A 92 2.73 -3.12 -4.67
C GLY A 92 4.04 -3.36 -5.40
N LEU A 93 5.18 -2.91 -4.85
CA LEU A 93 6.48 -3.27 -5.43
C LEU A 93 6.78 -4.77 -5.22
N PRO A 94 7.42 -5.42 -6.23
CA PRO A 94 7.88 -6.81 -6.08
C PRO A 94 8.70 -7.01 -4.80
N GLY A 95 8.37 -8.06 -4.06
CA GLY A 95 8.96 -8.36 -2.75
C GLY A 95 8.03 -8.07 -1.56
N PHE A 96 7.03 -7.20 -1.73
CA PHE A 96 6.01 -6.96 -0.70
C PHE A 96 4.76 -7.84 -0.90
N THR A 97 4.06 -8.13 0.18
CA THR A 97 2.84 -8.96 0.17
C THR A 97 1.75 -8.37 -0.71
N THR A 98 1.64 -7.04 -0.77
CA THR A 98 0.70 -6.32 -1.64
C THR A 98 0.88 -6.70 -3.11
N PHE A 99 2.13 -6.79 -3.60
CA PHE A 99 2.40 -7.24 -4.97
C PHE A 99 1.89 -8.66 -5.22
N ALA A 100 2.24 -9.60 -4.32
CA ALA A 100 1.80 -10.99 -4.46
C ALA A 100 0.27 -11.10 -4.48
N SER A 101 -0.40 -10.34 -3.61
CA SER A 101 -1.87 -10.31 -3.53
C SER A 101 -2.51 -9.71 -4.78
N GLU A 102 -1.99 -8.59 -5.31
CA GLU A 102 -2.49 -7.96 -6.54
C GLU A 102 -2.37 -8.89 -7.75
N ILE A 103 -1.21 -9.52 -7.93
CA ILE A 103 -0.98 -10.49 -9.00
C ILE A 103 -2.01 -11.63 -8.92
N MET A 104 -2.22 -12.21 -7.74
CA MET A 104 -3.17 -13.30 -7.55
C MET A 104 -4.61 -12.86 -7.84
N ILE A 105 -5.00 -11.67 -7.38
CA ILE A 105 -6.34 -11.10 -7.64
C ILE A 105 -6.55 -10.90 -9.14
N PHE A 106 -5.61 -10.25 -9.83
CA PHE A 106 -5.76 -9.94 -11.25
C PHE A 106 -5.76 -11.20 -12.11
N PHE A 107 -4.87 -12.15 -11.83
CA PHE A 107 -4.89 -13.43 -12.54
C PHE A 107 -6.15 -14.25 -12.23
N GLY A 108 -6.59 -14.30 -10.97
CA GLY A 108 -7.81 -14.99 -10.57
C GLY A 108 -9.05 -14.41 -11.24
N ALA A 109 -9.18 -13.08 -11.28
CA ALA A 109 -10.29 -12.40 -11.93
C ALA A 109 -10.24 -12.55 -13.46
N PHE A 110 -9.06 -12.45 -14.07
CA PHE A 110 -8.88 -12.60 -15.50
C PHE A 110 -9.19 -14.04 -15.99
N ALA A 111 -8.77 -15.04 -15.22
CA ALA A 111 -9.00 -16.45 -15.53
C ALA A 111 -10.49 -16.85 -15.51
N ARG A 112 -11.36 -16.04 -14.91
CA ARG A 112 -12.83 -16.25 -14.97
C ARG A 112 -13.43 -15.94 -16.34
N GLY A 113 -12.64 -15.38 -17.25
CA GLY A 113 -13.03 -15.16 -18.63
C GLY A 113 -13.11 -16.46 -19.42
N THR A 114 -14.09 -16.56 -20.34
CA THR A 114 -14.17 -17.65 -21.32
C THR A 114 -13.15 -17.43 -22.43
N VAL A 115 -12.48 -18.50 -22.86
CA VAL A 115 -11.55 -18.43 -23.99
C VAL A 115 -12.34 -18.08 -25.26
N GLY A 116 -11.94 -17.01 -25.93
CA GLY A 116 -12.51 -16.60 -27.23
C GLY A 116 -13.43 -15.38 -27.22
N SER A 117 -13.86 -14.87 -26.06
CA SER A 117 -14.58 -13.59 -25.98
C SER A 117 -14.12 -12.78 -24.77
N PHE A 118 -13.82 -11.50 -24.99
CA PHE A 118 -13.46 -10.59 -23.90
C PHE A 118 -14.72 -10.32 -23.06
N ASN A 119 -14.73 -10.81 -21.83
CA ASN A 119 -15.91 -10.73 -20.96
C ASN A 119 -15.78 -9.59 -19.92
N TRP A 120 -16.84 -9.39 -19.14
CA TRP A 120 -16.93 -8.35 -18.14
C TRP A 120 -15.81 -8.44 -17.08
N PHE A 121 -15.42 -9.63 -16.64
CA PHE A 121 -14.33 -9.82 -15.66
C PHE A 121 -12.98 -9.36 -16.19
N GLN A 122 -12.66 -9.69 -17.44
CA GLN A 122 -11.42 -9.27 -18.09
C GLN A 122 -11.39 -7.75 -18.29
N THR A 123 -12.54 -7.16 -18.65
CA THR A 123 -12.67 -5.70 -18.77
C THR A 123 -12.44 -5.02 -17.40
N CYS A 124 -13.10 -5.50 -16.35
CA CYS A 124 -12.92 -4.95 -14.99
C CYS A 124 -11.48 -5.10 -14.51
N THR A 125 -10.84 -6.25 -14.78
CA THR A 125 -9.44 -6.49 -14.42
C THR A 125 -8.51 -5.53 -15.18
N ALA A 126 -8.71 -5.34 -16.47
CA ALA A 126 -7.93 -4.39 -17.27
C ALA A 126 -8.08 -2.95 -16.78
N LEU A 127 -9.29 -2.54 -16.38
CA LEU A 127 -9.54 -1.24 -15.78
C LEU A 127 -8.90 -1.12 -14.38
N ALA A 128 -8.94 -2.19 -13.58
CA ALA A 128 -8.33 -2.21 -12.25
C ALA A 128 -6.79 -2.06 -12.30
N LEU A 129 -6.13 -2.59 -13.33
CA LEU A 129 -4.68 -2.41 -13.52
C LEU A 129 -4.26 -0.93 -13.64
N TRP A 130 -5.12 -0.06 -14.18
CA TRP A 130 -4.86 1.39 -14.17
C TRP A 130 -4.78 1.97 -12.77
N GLY A 131 -5.47 1.37 -11.81
CA GLY A 131 -5.39 1.76 -10.42
C GLY A 131 -3.98 1.60 -9.85
N VAL A 132 -3.24 0.55 -10.23
CA VAL A 132 -1.84 0.34 -9.80
C VAL A 132 -0.95 1.48 -10.30
N VAL A 133 -1.11 1.89 -11.56
CA VAL A 133 -0.35 3.03 -12.13
C VAL A 133 -0.70 4.33 -11.40
N ILE A 134 -1.98 4.56 -11.15
CA ILE A 134 -2.46 5.75 -10.44
C ILE A 134 -1.93 5.76 -9.01
N SER A 135 -1.89 4.59 -8.33
CA SER A 135 -1.36 4.47 -6.96
C SER A 135 0.12 4.84 -6.89
N ALA A 136 0.92 4.35 -7.83
CA ALA A 136 2.33 4.71 -7.93
C ALA A 136 2.52 6.22 -8.09
N VAL A 137 1.76 6.84 -8.98
CA VAL A 137 1.88 8.28 -9.26
C VAL A 137 1.53 9.12 -8.04
N TYR A 138 0.39 8.89 -7.36
CA TYR A 138 0.03 9.73 -6.22
C TYR A 138 0.91 9.47 -5.00
N MET A 139 1.34 8.22 -4.77
CA MET A 139 2.18 7.89 -3.62
C MET A 139 3.59 8.47 -3.76
N LEU A 140 4.22 8.31 -4.94
CA LEU A 140 5.53 8.91 -5.23
C LEU A 140 5.48 10.44 -5.20
N ARG A 141 4.38 11.04 -5.69
CA ARG A 141 4.17 12.48 -5.59
C ARG A 141 4.05 12.94 -4.14
N ALA A 142 3.33 12.22 -3.30
CA ALA A 142 3.21 12.51 -1.87
C ALA A 142 4.56 12.42 -1.18
N TYR A 143 5.28 11.33 -1.41
CA TYR A 143 6.64 11.13 -0.89
C TYR A 143 7.57 12.29 -1.27
N ARG A 144 7.59 12.64 -2.56
CA ARG A 144 8.39 13.76 -3.05
C ARG A 144 8.00 15.08 -2.38
N ASN A 145 6.70 15.39 -2.28
CA ASN A 145 6.23 16.65 -1.74
C ASN A 145 6.51 16.81 -0.23
N ILE A 146 6.61 15.72 0.51
CA ILE A 146 6.88 15.76 1.96
C ILE A 146 8.38 15.81 2.24
N PHE A 147 9.12 14.93 1.59
CA PHE A 147 10.51 14.65 1.97
C PHE A 147 11.54 15.39 1.13
N TRP A 148 11.21 15.78 -0.10
CA TRP A 148 12.15 16.39 -1.04
C TRP A 148 11.77 17.84 -1.39
N GLY A 149 12.74 18.55 -1.97
CA GLY A 149 12.56 19.94 -2.41
C GLY A 149 12.94 20.97 -1.37
N ALA A 150 12.47 22.20 -1.56
CA ALA A 150 12.67 23.27 -0.60
C ALA A 150 11.89 23.01 0.68
N ARG A 151 12.40 23.45 1.82
CA ARG A 151 11.72 23.30 3.11
C ARG A 151 10.39 24.04 3.11
N GLY A 152 9.36 23.33 3.54
CA GLY A 152 8.04 23.90 3.73
C GLY A 152 7.97 24.83 4.97
N SER A 153 6.96 25.66 5.03
CA SER A 153 6.79 26.64 6.14
C SER A 153 6.59 25.99 7.52
N ALA A 154 6.11 24.75 7.55
CA ALA A 154 5.89 23.99 8.77
C ALA A 154 7.11 23.23 9.28
N VAL A 155 8.17 23.13 8.48
CA VAL A 155 9.40 22.38 8.81
C VAL A 155 10.40 23.28 9.53
N LYS A 156 10.57 23.08 10.85
CA LYS A 156 11.47 23.87 11.70
C LYS A 156 12.85 23.24 11.77
N ASP A 157 13.88 24.05 12.00
CA ASP A 157 15.28 23.59 12.10
C ASP A 157 15.55 22.66 13.29
N ASP A 158 14.74 22.71 14.33
CA ASP A 158 14.81 21.88 15.53
C ASP A 158 13.98 20.58 15.43
N THR A 159 13.52 20.24 14.23
CA THR A 159 12.71 19.03 14.01
C THR A 159 13.55 17.76 14.25
N GLU A 160 13.22 17.02 15.29
CA GLU A 160 13.89 15.76 15.63
C GLU A 160 13.46 14.61 14.73
N ASP A 161 14.38 13.67 14.47
CA ASP A 161 14.08 12.46 13.67
C ASP A 161 13.29 11.42 14.51
N LEU A 162 12.90 10.33 13.87
CA LEU A 162 12.07 9.28 14.44
C LEU A 162 12.71 8.62 15.66
N GLY A 163 11.97 8.64 16.78
CA GLY A 163 12.37 8.01 18.03
C GLY A 163 12.50 6.48 17.93
N CYS A 164 13.21 5.88 18.89
CA CYS A 164 13.55 4.46 18.84
C CYS A 164 12.31 3.56 18.87
N GLU A 165 11.34 3.86 19.74
CA GLU A 165 10.14 3.03 19.93
C GLU A 165 9.26 2.97 18.66
N ALA A 166 8.88 4.13 18.12
CA ALA A 166 8.08 4.22 16.91
C ALA A 166 8.81 3.59 15.71
N ARG A 167 10.12 3.74 15.63
CA ARG A 167 10.95 3.16 14.57
C ARG A 167 10.87 1.64 14.55
N TRP A 168 11.01 0.97 15.68
CA TRP A 168 10.99 -0.49 15.73
C TRP A 168 9.62 -1.07 15.40
N ALA A 169 8.54 -0.43 15.84
CA ALA A 169 7.19 -0.84 15.49
C ALA A 169 6.95 -0.79 13.97
N ILE A 170 7.38 0.30 13.31
CA ILE A 170 7.23 0.45 11.85
C ILE A 170 8.16 -0.53 11.10
N ILE A 171 9.39 -0.72 11.56
CA ILE A 171 10.31 -1.72 10.97
C ILE A 171 9.70 -3.12 11.04
N LEU A 172 9.09 -3.48 12.16
CA LEU A 172 8.43 -4.79 12.32
C LEU A 172 7.31 -4.98 11.28
N LEU A 173 6.44 -3.96 11.12
CA LEU A 173 5.36 -4.02 10.13
C LEU A 173 5.91 -4.20 8.69
N ILE A 174 6.94 -3.43 8.33
CA ILE A 174 7.58 -3.52 7.01
C ILE A 174 8.28 -4.87 6.83
N ALA A 175 8.96 -5.38 7.86
CA ALA A 175 9.63 -6.68 7.82
C ALA A 175 8.64 -7.83 7.62
N VAL A 176 7.48 -7.80 8.27
CA VAL A 176 6.42 -8.79 8.06
C VAL A 176 5.88 -8.71 6.63
N LEU A 177 5.68 -7.50 6.08
CA LEU A 177 5.24 -7.32 4.69
C LEU A 177 6.26 -7.86 3.68
N LEU A 178 7.55 -7.72 3.93
CA LEU A 178 8.61 -8.30 3.09
C LEU A 178 8.66 -9.81 3.24
N LEU A 179 8.63 -10.33 4.47
CA LEU A 179 8.68 -11.76 4.73
C LEU A 179 7.53 -12.50 4.04
N THR A 180 6.30 -12.03 4.24
CA THR A 180 5.11 -12.64 3.63
C THR A 180 4.97 -12.34 2.14
N GLY A 181 5.64 -11.30 1.64
CA GLY A 181 5.72 -11.01 0.21
C GLY A 181 6.69 -11.95 -0.53
N LEU A 182 7.81 -12.30 0.11
CA LEU A 182 8.78 -13.26 -0.43
C LEU A 182 8.34 -14.72 -0.22
N ARG A 183 7.53 -14.99 0.80
CA ARG A 183 7.02 -16.29 1.18
C ARG A 183 5.51 -16.25 1.42
N PRO A 184 4.70 -16.01 0.36
CA PRO A 184 3.24 -15.94 0.50
C PRO A 184 2.63 -17.28 0.93
N ASP A 185 3.33 -18.38 0.69
CA ASP A 185 3.00 -19.72 1.18
C ASP A 185 2.78 -19.78 2.69
N LEU A 186 3.49 -18.99 3.48
CA LEU A 186 3.31 -18.92 4.94
C LEU A 186 1.87 -18.63 5.38
N LEU A 187 1.10 -17.92 4.57
CA LEU A 187 -0.31 -17.63 4.82
C LEU A 187 -1.23 -18.49 3.96
N LEU A 188 -0.86 -18.72 2.71
CA LEU A 188 -1.70 -19.43 1.74
C LEU A 188 -1.87 -20.92 2.09
N ASP A 189 -0.87 -21.57 2.69
CA ASP A 189 -0.95 -22.97 3.09
C ASP A 189 -2.04 -23.21 4.15
N TYR A 190 -2.34 -22.21 4.98
CA TYR A 190 -3.45 -22.26 5.93
C TYR A 190 -4.82 -21.93 5.32
N LEU A 191 -4.84 -21.13 4.26
CA LEU A 191 -6.08 -20.63 3.65
C LEU A 191 -6.56 -21.50 2.48
N ASN A 192 -5.63 -22.06 1.70
CA ASN A 192 -5.94 -22.87 0.52
C ASN A 192 -6.87 -24.06 0.79
N PRO A 193 -6.71 -24.83 1.89
CA PRO A 193 -7.65 -25.93 2.19
C PRO A 193 -9.10 -25.45 2.34
N VAL A 194 -9.33 -24.26 2.92
CA VAL A 194 -10.65 -23.68 3.08
C VAL A 194 -11.25 -23.28 1.73
N PHE A 195 -10.44 -22.70 0.86
CA PHE A 195 -10.89 -22.22 -0.46
C PHE A 195 -11.13 -23.36 -1.45
N ALA A 196 -10.47 -24.49 -1.28
CA ALA A 196 -10.72 -25.69 -2.10
C ALA A 196 -12.14 -26.26 -1.92
N TYR A 197 -12.84 -25.95 -0.80
CA TYR A 197 -14.23 -26.32 -0.61
C TYR A 197 -15.23 -25.32 -1.24
N LEU A 198 -14.75 -24.14 -1.64
CA LEU A 198 -15.58 -23.05 -2.16
C LEU A 198 -15.47 -22.86 -3.68
N SER A 199 -14.48 -23.49 -4.31
CA SER A 199 -14.20 -23.47 -5.75
C SER A 199 -14.58 -24.82 -6.37
#